data_0b049ee7f7db766c81f678e63f18b91b
#
_entry.id   0b049ee7f7db766c81f678e63f18b91b
#
_cell.length_a   1.000
_cell.length_b   1.000
_cell.length_c   1.000
_cell.angle_alpha   90.00
_cell.angle_beta   90.00
_cell.angle_gamma   90.00
#
_symmetry.space_group_name_H-M   'P 1'
#
loop_
_entity.id
_entity.type
_entity.pdbx_description
1 polymer ?
#
loop_
_entity_poly.entity_id
_entity_poly.type
_entity_poly.pdbx_seq_one_letter_code
_entity_poly.pdbx_strand_id
1 'polypeptide(L)' 'MGMAAYKIVPHQSGWGVSHDGEVVGPYETKEAAFEATVAAASIAMKEGHAVEITAPARDVALA' A
#
# COMPACT_ATOMS: atom_id res chain seq x y z
N MET A 1 -19.41 -0.05 7.30
CA MET A 1 -18.29 0.70 7.82
C MET A 1 -17.22 -0.23 8.26
N GLY A 2 -16.15 -0.26 7.65
CA GLY A 2 -15.04 -1.06 8.03
C GLY A 2 -13.78 -0.24 8.01
N MET A 3 -12.67 -0.93 8.06
CA MET A 3 -11.38 -0.28 7.95
C MET A 3 -10.62 -0.88 6.78
N ALA A 4 -10.12 -0.04 5.91
CA ALA A 4 -9.27 -0.46 4.81
C ALA A 4 -7.83 -0.20 5.20
N ALA A 5 -7.04 -1.25 5.36
CA ALA A 5 -5.65 -1.15 5.75
C ALA A 5 -4.77 -1.57 4.60
N TYR A 6 -3.83 -0.72 4.24
CA TYR A 6 -2.88 -0.97 3.16
C TYR A 6 -1.47 -0.89 3.70
N LYS A 7 -0.61 -1.80 3.24
CA LYS A 7 0.80 -1.78 3.62
C LYS A 7 1.66 -1.78 2.38
N ILE A 8 2.66 -0.90 2.37
CA ILE A 8 3.65 -0.91 1.31
C ILE A 8 4.74 -1.87 1.74
N VAL A 9 4.99 -2.90 0.92
CA VAL A 9 5.90 -3.98 1.28
C VAL A 9 6.84 -4.28 0.12
N PRO A 10 8.02 -4.83 0.40
CA PRO A 10 8.86 -5.34 -0.68
C PRO A 10 8.13 -6.47 -1.38
N HIS A 11 8.21 -6.51 -2.71
CA HIS A 11 7.51 -7.52 -3.48
C HIS A 11 8.28 -7.79 -4.76
N GLN A 12 8.72 -9.04 -4.91
CA GLN A 12 9.55 -9.44 -6.05
C GLN A 12 10.78 -8.53 -6.10
N SER A 13 11.05 -7.90 -7.23
CA SER A 13 12.20 -7.03 -7.34
C SER A 13 11.86 -5.57 -7.13
N GLY A 14 10.68 -5.29 -6.59
CA GLY A 14 10.25 -3.91 -6.36
C GLY A 14 9.41 -3.81 -5.11
N TRP A 15 8.30 -3.10 -5.21
CA TRP A 15 7.42 -2.81 -4.08
C TRP A 15 6.01 -3.24 -4.41
N GLY A 16 5.26 -3.56 -3.39
CA GLY A 16 3.87 -3.94 -3.57
C GLY A 16 2.97 -3.30 -2.54
N VAL A 17 1.69 -3.46 -2.75
CA VAL A 17 0.67 -2.99 -1.81
C VAL A 17 -0.06 -4.21 -1.29
N SER A 18 0.02 -4.42 0.01
CA SER A 18 -0.65 -5.53 0.67
C SER A 18 -2.00 -5.06 1.20
N HIS A 19 -3.06 -5.77 0.85
CA HIS A 19 -4.42 -5.43 1.28
C HIS A 19 -5.26 -6.69 1.27
N ASP A 20 -5.91 -6.98 2.41
CA ASP A 20 -6.80 -8.14 2.54
C ASP A 20 -6.12 -9.45 2.13
N GLY A 21 -4.84 -9.59 2.48
CA GLY A 21 -4.13 -10.82 2.20
C GLY A 21 -3.60 -10.96 0.80
N GLU A 22 -3.78 -9.94 -0.03
CA GLU A 22 -3.27 -9.94 -1.39
C GLU A 22 -2.21 -8.85 -1.55
N VAL A 23 -1.25 -9.11 -2.44
CA VAL A 23 -0.23 -8.12 -2.75
C VAL A 23 -0.30 -7.82 -4.23
N VAL A 24 -0.41 -6.54 -4.55
CA VAL A 24 -0.47 -6.06 -5.92
C VAL A 24 0.86 -5.40 -6.26
N GLY A 25 1.36 -5.62 -7.46
CA GLY A 25 2.60 -5.07 -7.91
C GLY A 25 3.27 -6.05 -8.88
N PRO A 26 4.58 -5.91 -9.10
CA PRO A 26 5.45 -4.97 -8.41
C PRO A 26 5.40 -3.55 -9.00
N TYR A 27 5.68 -2.59 -8.16
CA TYR A 27 5.92 -1.21 -8.56
C TYR A 27 7.41 -0.96 -8.46
N GLU A 28 7.94 -0.08 -9.28
CA GLU A 28 9.39 0.15 -9.32
C GLU A 28 9.92 0.83 -8.07
N THR A 29 9.13 1.72 -7.49
CA THR A 29 9.56 2.47 -6.32
C THR A 29 8.51 2.40 -5.24
N LYS A 30 8.95 2.68 -4.03
CA LYS A 30 8.06 2.76 -2.89
C LYS A 30 7.02 3.86 -3.09
N GLU A 31 7.45 4.97 -3.67
CA GLU A 31 6.57 6.10 -3.92
C GLU A 31 5.49 5.76 -4.93
N ALA A 32 5.84 5.01 -5.97
CA ALA A 32 4.84 4.60 -6.96
C ALA A 32 3.79 3.71 -6.32
N ALA A 33 4.22 2.78 -5.46
CA ALA A 33 3.28 1.91 -4.75
C ALA A 33 2.37 2.75 -3.83
N PHE A 34 2.94 3.75 -3.17
CA PHE A 34 2.17 4.60 -2.28
C PHE A 34 1.13 5.41 -3.06
N GLU A 35 1.51 5.96 -4.20
CA GLU A 35 0.57 6.74 -5.00
C GLU A 35 -0.59 5.89 -5.49
N ALA A 36 -0.32 4.65 -5.89
CA ALA A 36 -1.38 3.74 -6.28
C ALA A 36 -2.30 3.45 -5.09
N THR A 37 -1.72 3.33 -3.89
CA THR A 37 -2.49 3.07 -2.70
C THR A 37 -3.42 4.24 -2.37
N VAL A 38 -2.93 5.47 -2.55
CA VAL A 38 -3.75 6.65 -2.26
C VAL A 38 -4.99 6.67 -3.14
N ALA A 39 -4.85 6.29 -4.40
CA ALA A 39 -6.00 6.24 -5.30
C ALA A 39 -7.05 5.25 -4.78
N ALA A 40 -6.62 4.06 -4.36
CA ALA A 40 -7.54 3.06 -3.82
C ALA A 40 -8.14 3.53 -2.50
N ALA A 41 -7.31 4.12 -1.64
CA ALA A 41 -7.77 4.58 -0.33
C ALA A 41 -8.81 5.69 -0.47
N SER A 42 -8.65 6.52 -1.49
CA SER A 42 -9.58 7.60 -1.74
C SER A 42 -10.99 7.07 -2.00
N ILE A 43 -11.07 5.98 -2.76
CA ILE A 43 -12.36 5.34 -3.04
C ILE A 43 -12.96 4.76 -1.75
N ALA A 44 -12.13 4.11 -0.94
CA ALA A 44 -12.61 3.54 0.32
C ALA A 44 -13.16 4.62 1.24
N MET A 45 -12.49 5.78 1.28
CA MET A 45 -12.98 6.90 2.09
C MET A 45 -14.33 7.40 1.62
N LYS A 46 -14.52 7.47 0.31
CA LYS A 46 -15.80 7.89 -0.24
C LYS A 46 -16.91 6.92 0.14
N GLU A 47 -16.56 5.68 0.37
CA GLU A 47 -17.53 4.66 0.74
C GLU A 47 -17.75 4.60 2.25
N GLY A 48 -17.12 5.47 2.99
CA GLY A 48 -17.35 5.57 4.42
C GLY A 48 -16.45 4.70 5.28
N HIS A 49 -15.38 4.14 4.71
CA HIS A 49 -14.45 3.32 5.47
C HIS A 49 -13.34 4.17 6.07
N ALA A 50 -12.88 3.78 7.24
CA ALA A 50 -11.64 4.33 7.78
C ALA A 50 -10.48 3.75 6.97
N VAL A 51 -9.42 4.53 6.78
CA VAL A 51 -8.29 4.12 5.94
C VAL A 51 -7.00 4.27 6.72
N GLU A 52 -6.15 3.27 6.59
CA GLU A 52 -4.83 3.28 7.20
C GLU A 52 -3.82 2.84 6.15
N ILE A 53 -2.75 3.61 5.99
CA ILE A 53 -1.67 3.28 5.05
C ILE A 53 -0.37 3.26 5.83
N THR A 54 0.38 2.18 5.70
CA THR A 54 1.67 2.02 6.37
C THR A 54 2.75 1.87 5.31
N ALA A 55 3.82 2.64 5.44
CA ALA A 55 4.96 2.52 4.54
C ALA A 55 6.24 2.51 5.38
N PRO A 56 7.26 1.74 4.98
CA PRO A 56 8.51 1.73 5.74
C PRO A 56 9.26 3.04 5.56
N ALA A 57 10.04 3.40 6.57
CA ALA A 57 10.80 4.64 6.53
C ALA A 57 11.94 4.57 5.52
N ARG A 58 12.44 3.35 5.25
CA ARG A 58 13.51 3.15 4.28
C ARG A 58 13.35 1.76 3.68
N ASP A 59 14.16 1.47 2.68
CA ASP A 59 14.11 0.16 2.04
C ASP A 59 14.47 -0.93 3.02
N VAL A 60 13.63 -1.93 3.11
CA VAL A 60 13.86 -3.05 4.02
C VAL A 60 15.15 -3.78 3.68
N ALA A 61 15.48 -3.86 2.39
CA ALA A 61 16.66 -4.58 1.94
C ALA A 61 17.96 -3.97 2.49
N LEU A 62 17.91 -2.74 2.95
CA LEU A 62 19.09 -2.07 3.49
C LEU A 62 19.22 -2.19 4.99
N ALA A 63 18.22 -2.77 5.62
CA ALA A 63 18.22 -2.87 7.09
C ALA A 63 19.13 -3.93 7.61
#